data_1025928947fd423223fb00cfb7341821
#
_entry.id   1025928947fd423223fb00cfb7341821
#
_cell.length_a   1.000
_cell.length_b   1.000
_cell.length_c   1.000
_cell.angle_alpha   90.00
_cell.angle_beta   90.00
_cell.angle_gamma   90.00
#
_symmetry.space_group_name_H-M   'P 1'
#
loop_
_entity.id
_entity.type
_entity.pdbx_description
1 polymer ?
#
loop_
_entity_poly.entity_id
_entity_poly.type
_entity_poly.pdbx_seq_one_letter_code
_entity_poly.pdbx_strand_id
1 'polypeptide(L)'
;MTDPNRVEPTLTGPVLIVGVGLIGASIGKALMREGTDVHLWDIDRDNSLIAAGHGAGRLGNLADDAYRMIVIATPPAVVAQTVVERLTRHPQAVVTDTTSVKGAVLAELTTLATEHGIDISRYVGSHPMAGTQYTGPLTACSELFVDRTWVVAPRTDNRYDDVQQVVALARACGARVVSMDAHEHDRAVAEVSHLPHLMSILTAANLRRARPEHLSLAGPGIRDVTRIARSQTTMWRQILSSNCVEVRSQLEAIRDDLDDLLSRLNDSERLEEFLSVGQAGARKVAGKHGHQMVETTAVVVEIPDTPGALARLFADVEAAGINVEDLSVEHNPAREAGFLSIDVAPSRAEQLTASMRNHGWSVRS
;
A
#
# COMPACT_ATOMS: atom_id res chain seq x y z
N MET A 1 -10.02 10.00 -22.27
CA MET A 1 -10.78 9.29 -23.36
C MET A 1 -9.99 8.03 -23.65
N THR A 2 -10.49 6.88 -23.21
CA THR A 2 -9.91 5.56 -23.52
C THR A 2 -10.32 5.16 -24.93
N ASP A 3 -9.36 4.85 -25.78
CA ASP A 3 -9.58 4.33 -27.14
C ASP A 3 -10.30 2.95 -27.02
N PRO A 4 -11.54 2.79 -27.53
CA PRO A 4 -12.30 1.55 -27.41
C PRO A 4 -11.71 0.37 -28.21
N ASN A 5 -10.70 0.60 -29.04
CA ASN A 5 -10.02 -0.41 -29.84
C ASN A 5 -8.67 -0.88 -29.27
N ARG A 6 -8.28 -0.43 -28.11
CA ARG A 6 -7.04 -0.86 -27.49
C ARG A 6 -7.24 -2.25 -26.88
N VAL A 7 -6.76 -3.28 -27.56
CA VAL A 7 -6.70 -4.65 -27.01
C VAL A 7 -5.90 -4.58 -25.69
N GLU A 8 -6.51 -4.96 -24.59
CA GLU A 8 -5.80 -5.00 -23.33
C GLU A 8 -4.66 -6.02 -23.42
N PRO A 9 -3.46 -5.65 -22.89
CA PRO A 9 -2.33 -6.56 -22.94
C PRO A 9 -2.65 -7.81 -22.12
N THR A 10 -2.53 -8.98 -22.74
CA THR A 10 -2.73 -10.27 -22.09
C THR A 10 -1.38 -10.76 -21.54
N LEU A 11 -1.37 -11.20 -20.29
CA LEU A 11 -0.18 -11.79 -19.68
C LEU A 11 0.19 -13.09 -20.39
N THR A 12 1.43 -13.16 -20.85
CA THR A 12 1.96 -14.36 -21.52
C THR A 12 2.66 -15.24 -20.47
N GLY A 13 2.17 -16.46 -20.27
CA GLY A 13 2.76 -17.45 -19.38
C GLY A 13 3.61 -18.49 -20.13
N PRO A 14 4.27 -19.39 -19.38
CA PRO A 14 4.24 -19.57 -17.92
C PRO A 14 5.02 -18.49 -17.16
N VAL A 15 4.55 -18.23 -15.95
CA VAL A 15 5.12 -17.23 -15.03
C VAL A 15 5.93 -17.93 -13.94
N LEU A 16 7.18 -17.52 -13.74
CA LEU A 16 7.99 -17.95 -12.59
C LEU A 16 7.99 -16.86 -11.51
N ILE A 17 7.68 -17.22 -10.28
CA ILE A 17 7.82 -16.37 -9.11
C ILE A 17 9.02 -16.83 -8.29
N VAL A 18 10.00 -15.95 -8.13
CA VAL A 18 11.22 -16.17 -7.35
C VAL A 18 11.11 -15.36 -6.04
N GLY A 19 11.07 -16.08 -4.92
CA GLY A 19 10.72 -15.54 -3.62
C GLY A 19 9.22 -15.70 -3.33
N VAL A 20 8.88 -16.63 -2.43
CA VAL A 20 7.50 -17.04 -2.19
C VAL A 20 7.08 -16.68 -0.76
N GLY A 21 7.36 -15.41 -0.38
CA GLY A 21 6.83 -14.79 0.82
C GLY A 21 5.37 -14.31 0.63
N LEU A 22 4.91 -13.36 1.45
CA LEU A 22 3.58 -12.77 1.35
C LEU A 22 3.28 -12.26 -0.07
N ILE A 23 4.16 -11.44 -0.64
CA ILE A 23 3.93 -10.79 -1.95
C ILE A 23 3.95 -11.81 -3.08
N GLY A 24 5.03 -12.61 -3.18
CA GLY A 24 5.15 -13.59 -4.26
C GLY A 24 4.03 -14.64 -4.25
N ALA A 25 3.68 -15.18 -3.08
CA ALA A 25 2.58 -16.13 -2.96
C ALA A 25 1.21 -15.50 -3.26
N SER A 26 0.99 -14.22 -2.91
CA SER A 26 -0.24 -13.50 -3.24
C SER A 26 -0.37 -13.25 -4.74
N ILE A 27 0.73 -12.87 -5.42
CA ILE A 27 0.77 -12.77 -6.89
C ILE A 27 0.41 -14.13 -7.50
N GLY A 28 1.04 -15.20 -7.02
CA GLY A 28 0.74 -16.55 -7.50
C GLY A 28 -0.74 -16.91 -7.37
N LYS A 29 -1.34 -16.69 -6.21
CA LYS A 29 -2.78 -16.93 -5.98
C LYS A 29 -3.67 -16.10 -6.90
N ALA A 30 -3.35 -14.82 -7.11
CA ALA A 30 -4.12 -13.96 -7.99
C ALA A 30 -4.07 -14.47 -9.45
N LEU A 31 -2.88 -14.77 -9.95
CA LEU A 31 -2.69 -15.30 -11.30
C LEU A 31 -3.31 -16.68 -11.52
N MET A 32 -3.26 -17.57 -10.53
CA MET A 32 -3.91 -18.89 -10.60
C MET A 32 -5.43 -18.76 -10.73
N ARG A 33 -6.07 -17.75 -10.13
CA ARG A 33 -7.50 -17.47 -10.32
C ARG A 33 -7.84 -17.07 -11.75
N GLU A 34 -6.92 -16.38 -12.42
CA GLU A 34 -7.05 -16.01 -13.85
C GLU A 34 -6.65 -17.14 -14.81
N GLY A 35 -6.33 -18.34 -14.29
CA GLY A 35 -5.96 -19.49 -15.10
C GLY A 35 -4.53 -19.46 -15.66
N THR A 36 -3.68 -18.57 -15.16
CA THR A 36 -2.27 -18.49 -15.58
C THR A 36 -1.48 -19.68 -15.05
N ASP A 37 -0.57 -20.24 -15.87
CA ASP A 37 0.38 -21.28 -15.43
C ASP A 37 1.49 -20.65 -14.60
N VAL A 38 1.45 -20.86 -13.26
CA VAL A 38 2.36 -20.25 -12.29
C VAL A 38 3.26 -21.29 -11.66
N HIS A 39 4.56 -20.97 -11.67
CA HIS A 39 5.62 -21.76 -11.05
C HIS A 39 6.25 -20.97 -9.90
N LEU A 40 6.54 -21.67 -8.81
CA LEU A 40 7.04 -21.09 -7.56
C LEU A 40 8.42 -21.62 -7.25
N TRP A 41 9.34 -20.70 -6.93
CA TRP A 41 10.66 -21.04 -6.43
C TRP A 41 11.06 -20.12 -5.27
N ASP A 42 11.58 -20.72 -4.22
CA ASP A 42 12.15 -20.00 -3.07
C ASP A 42 13.43 -20.73 -2.63
N ILE A 43 14.40 -19.98 -2.09
CA ILE A 43 15.61 -20.56 -1.52
C ILE A 43 15.28 -21.49 -0.34
N ASP A 44 14.26 -21.12 0.43
CA ASP A 44 13.59 -22.00 1.41
C ASP A 44 12.51 -22.81 0.67
N ARG A 45 12.81 -24.08 0.43
CA ARG A 45 11.90 -24.97 -0.29
C ARG A 45 10.54 -25.14 0.42
N ASP A 46 10.52 -25.02 1.73
CA ASP A 46 9.27 -25.16 2.51
C ASP A 46 8.30 -24.03 2.19
N ASN A 47 8.78 -22.81 1.96
CA ASN A 47 7.95 -21.70 1.48
C ASN A 47 7.25 -22.06 0.15
N SER A 48 7.98 -22.62 -0.80
CA SER A 48 7.42 -23.03 -2.09
C SER A 48 6.40 -24.15 -1.95
N LEU A 49 6.65 -25.14 -1.09
CA LEU A 49 5.73 -26.24 -0.80
C LEU A 49 4.44 -25.75 -0.12
N ILE A 50 4.57 -24.87 0.86
CA ILE A 50 3.43 -24.27 1.58
C ILE A 50 2.59 -23.45 0.58
N ALA A 51 3.20 -22.58 -0.21
CA ALA A 51 2.48 -21.75 -1.17
C ALA A 51 1.78 -22.59 -2.24
N ALA A 52 2.43 -23.64 -2.77
CA ALA A 52 1.83 -24.56 -3.72
C ALA A 52 0.64 -25.31 -3.11
N GLY A 53 0.77 -25.81 -1.89
CA GLY A 53 -0.32 -26.46 -1.14
C GLY A 53 -1.50 -25.53 -0.87
N HIS A 54 -1.27 -24.23 -0.85
CA HIS A 54 -2.31 -23.19 -0.68
C HIS A 54 -2.78 -22.54 -2.00
N GLY A 55 -2.45 -23.13 -3.15
CA GLY A 55 -3.00 -22.74 -4.45
C GLY A 55 -2.34 -21.53 -5.10
N ALA A 56 -1.11 -21.19 -4.73
CA ALA A 56 -0.38 -20.08 -5.34
C ALA A 56 0.34 -20.46 -6.65
N GLY A 57 0.35 -21.74 -7.02
CA GLY A 57 1.02 -22.26 -8.21
C GLY A 57 1.57 -23.67 -7.98
N ARG A 58 2.45 -24.12 -8.84
CA ARG A 58 3.18 -25.39 -8.72
C ARG A 58 4.67 -25.16 -8.50
N LEU A 59 5.40 -26.16 -8.01
CA LEU A 59 6.84 -26.04 -7.85
C LEU A 59 7.52 -25.78 -9.18
N GLY A 60 8.36 -24.77 -9.24
CA GLY A 60 9.11 -24.37 -10.42
C GLY A 60 10.54 -24.91 -10.40
N ASN A 61 11.15 -24.87 -11.57
CA ASN A 61 12.56 -25.18 -11.77
C ASN A 61 13.25 -23.96 -12.40
N LEU A 62 14.25 -23.40 -11.75
CA LEU A 62 15.02 -22.26 -12.27
C LEU A 62 15.75 -22.57 -13.60
N ALA A 63 15.94 -23.84 -13.95
CA ALA A 63 16.60 -24.27 -15.17
C ALA A 63 15.65 -24.46 -16.36
N ASP A 64 14.32 -24.32 -16.16
CA ASP A 64 13.33 -24.46 -17.22
C ASP A 64 13.34 -23.20 -18.12
N ASP A 65 13.46 -23.38 -19.44
CA ASP A 65 13.53 -22.30 -20.42
C ASP A 65 12.15 -21.82 -20.92
N ALA A 66 11.08 -22.40 -20.43
CA ALA A 66 9.71 -22.12 -20.90
C ALA A 66 9.14 -20.78 -20.37
N TYR A 67 9.73 -20.18 -19.34
CA TYR A 67 9.19 -18.98 -18.72
C TYR A 67 9.21 -17.76 -19.64
N ARG A 68 8.09 -17.04 -19.66
CA ARG A 68 7.92 -15.79 -20.40
C ARG A 68 7.92 -14.57 -19.51
N MET A 69 7.51 -14.74 -18.24
CA MET A 69 7.53 -13.71 -17.21
C MET A 69 8.21 -14.28 -15.97
N ILE A 70 9.12 -13.51 -15.38
CA ILE A 70 9.76 -13.84 -14.10
C ILE A 70 9.55 -12.70 -13.14
N VAL A 71 8.92 -12.98 -11.99
CA VAL A 71 8.67 -12.02 -10.92
C VAL A 71 9.63 -12.28 -9.78
N ILE A 72 10.47 -11.30 -9.47
CA ILE A 72 11.42 -11.36 -8.35
C ILE A 72 10.78 -10.70 -7.13
N ALA A 73 10.39 -11.52 -6.17
CA ALA A 73 9.78 -11.10 -4.90
C ALA A 73 10.65 -11.47 -3.69
N THR A 74 11.97 -11.39 -3.85
CA THR A 74 12.99 -11.66 -2.84
C THR A 74 13.31 -10.39 -2.04
N PRO A 75 14.04 -10.50 -0.91
CA PRO A 75 14.53 -9.34 -0.18
C PRO A 75 15.38 -8.40 -1.08
N PRO A 76 15.30 -7.07 -0.87
CA PRO A 76 15.96 -6.09 -1.75
C PRO A 76 17.45 -6.33 -2.00
N ALA A 77 18.19 -6.82 -1.00
CA ALA A 77 19.62 -7.03 -1.07
C ALA A 77 20.10 -8.06 -2.11
N VAL A 78 19.20 -8.90 -2.64
CA VAL A 78 19.55 -9.96 -3.60
C VAL A 78 18.84 -9.79 -4.95
N VAL A 79 18.00 -8.75 -5.10
CA VAL A 79 17.17 -8.56 -6.30
C VAL A 79 18.03 -8.32 -7.53
N ALA A 80 18.97 -7.39 -7.49
CA ALA A 80 19.79 -7.04 -8.65
C ALA A 80 20.57 -8.26 -9.18
N GLN A 81 21.22 -9.01 -8.29
CA GLN A 81 21.92 -10.25 -8.64
C GLN A 81 20.95 -11.29 -9.23
N THR A 82 19.78 -11.48 -8.61
CA THR A 82 18.78 -12.45 -9.10
C THR A 82 18.25 -12.05 -10.48
N VAL A 83 18.01 -10.76 -10.72
CA VAL A 83 17.59 -10.25 -12.05
C VAL A 83 18.63 -10.58 -13.10
N VAL A 84 19.92 -10.29 -12.84
CA VAL A 84 21.04 -10.60 -13.75
C VAL A 84 21.08 -12.10 -14.10
N GLU A 85 21.00 -12.96 -13.10
CA GLU A 85 20.97 -14.40 -13.29
C GLU A 85 19.77 -14.87 -14.14
N ARG A 86 18.59 -14.30 -13.89
CA ARG A 86 17.37 -14.66 -14.63
C ARG A 86 17.40 -14.15 -16.08
N LEU A 87 17.85 -12.91 -16.32
CA LEU A 87 18.02 -12.36 -17.67
C LEU A 87 19.00 -13.18 -18.51
N THR A 88 20.08 -13.65 -17.90
CA THR A 88 21.10 -14.48 -18.54
C THR A 88 20.54 -15.86 -18.86
N ARG A 89 19.87 -16.50 -17.92
CA ARG A 89 19.38 -17.87 -18.07
C ARG A 89 18.14 -17.95 -18.95
N HIS A 90 17.28 -16.93 -18.95
CA HIS A 90 16.00 -16.94 -19.66
C HIS A 90 15.93 -15.82 -20.71
N PRO A 91 16.53 -16.03 -21.90
CA PRO A 91 16.68 -14.98 -22.92
C PRO A 91 15.35 -14.52 -23.56
N GLN A 92 14.24 -15.22 -23.30
CA GLN A 92 12.91 -14.88 -23.81
C GLN A 92 11.98 -14.32 -22.73
N ALA A 93 12.40 -14.32 -21.46
CA ALA A 93 11.57 -13.85 -20.37
C ALA A 93 11.70 -12.34 -20.14
N VAL A 94 10.57 -11.70 -19.84
CA VAL A 94 10.54 -10.39 -19.20
C VAL A 94 10.74 -10.61 -17.71
N VAL A 95 11.59 -9.80 -17.08
CA VAL A 95 11.88 -9.87 -15.64
C VAL A 95 11.39 -8.62 -14.95
N THR A 96 10.67 -8.77 -13.86
CA THR A 96 10.22 -7.67 -13.00
C THR A 96 10.52 -7.97 -11.55
N ASP A 97 10.59 -6.95 -10.71
CA ASP A 97 10.70 -7.08 -9.26
C ASP A 97 9.51 -6.42 -8.54
N THR A 98 9.41 -6.64 -7.24
CA THR A 98 8.33 -6.11 -6.40
C THR A 98 8.83 -5.24 -5.25
N THR A 99 10.08 -4.79 -5.29
CA THR A 99 10.69 -4.03 -4.19
C THR A 99 10.09 -2.65 -4.00
N SER A 100 10.16 -2.15 -2.78
CA SER A 100 9.60 -0.85 -2.40
C SER A 100 10.43 0.36 -2.85
N VAL A 101 11.65 0.16 -3.37
CA VAL A 101 12.54 1.21 -3.87
C VAL A 101 13.08 0.78 -5.22
N LYS A 102 13.04 1.66 -6.22
CA LYS A 102 13.43 1.33 -7.60
C LYS A 102 14.86 1.79 -7.96
N GLY A 103 15.22 2.99 -7.53
CA GLY A 103 16.50 3.61 -7.91
C GLY A 103 17.71 2.81 -7.43
N ALA A 104 17.72 2.37 -6.17
CA ALA A 104 18.83 1.59 -5.62
C ALA A 104 19.00 0.24 -6.36
N VAL A 105 17.91 -0.48 -6.63
CA VAL A 105 17.92 -1.74 -7.38
C VAL A 105 18.44 -1.50 -8.80
N LEU A 106 17.96 -0.46 -9.46
CA LEU A 106 18.38 -0.12 -10.83
C LEU A 106 19.86 0.26 -10.91
N ALA A 107 20.37 1.01 -9.94
CA ALA A 107 21.79 1.40 -9.88
C ALA A 107 22.69 0.17 -9.71
N GLU A 108 22.39 -0.71 -8.78
CA GLU A 108 23.12 -1.96 -8.56
C GLU A 108 23.04 -2.87 -9.79
N LEU A 109 21.82 -3.04 -10.35
CA LEU A 109 21.61 -3.84 -11.56
C LEU A 109 22.42 -3.30 -12.75
N THR A 110 22.47 -1.98 -12.94
CA THR A 110 23.23 -1.35 -14.02
C THR A 110 24.73 -1.60 -13.87
N THR A 111 25.23 -1.54 -12.64
CA THR A 111 26.63 -1.85 -12.33
C THR A 111 26.96 -3.30 -12.68
N LEU A 112 26.21 -4.25 -12.17
CA LEU A 112 26.39 -5.68 -12.43
C LEU A 112 26.26 -6.02 -13.93
N ALA A 113 25.28 -5.42 -14.60
CA ALA A 113 25.08 -5.61 -16.04
C ALA A 113 26.25 -5.11 -16.86
N THR A 114 26.83 -3.96 -16.50
CA THR A 114 28.01 -3.40 -17.16
C THR A 114 29.25 -4.28 -16.94
N GLU A 115 29.48 -4.74 -15.71
CA GLU A 115 30.61 -5.60 -15.36
C GLU A 115 30.57 -6.96 -16.09
N HIS A 116 29.38 -7.49 -16.32
CA HIS A 116 29.20 -8.81 -16.92
C HIS A 116 28.77 -8.77 -18.39
N GLY A 117 28.60 -7.60 -18.99
CA GLY A 117 28.17 -7.45 -20.39
C GLY A 117 26.75 -7.97 -20.66
N ILE A 118 25.82 -7.78 -19.71
CA ILE A 118 24.45 -8.33 -19.77
C ILE A 118 23.46 -7.24 -20.23
N ASP A 119 22.63 -7.60 -21.21
CA ASP A 119 21.51 -6.76 -21.63
C ASP A 119 20.37 -6.83 -20.63
N ILE A 120 20.05 -5.68 -20.03
CA ILE A 120 18.97 -5.52 -19.07
C ILE A 120 17.71 -4.88 -19.67
N SER A 121 17.61 -4.75 -20.99
CA SER A 121 16.44 -4.13 -21.66
C SER A 121 15.12 -4.85 -21.37
N ARG A 122 15.16 -6.13 -21.01
CA ARG A 122 13.98 -6.94 -20.63
C ARG A 122 13.64 -6.87 -19.13
N TYR A 123 14.39 -6.12 -18.34
CA TYR A 123 14.02 -5.84 -16.97
C TYR A 123 13.16 -4.59 -16.90
N VAL A 124 11.96 -4.72 -16.33
CA VAL A 124 11.04 -3.61 -16.05
C VAL A 124 10.75 -3.61 -14.56
N GLY A 125 11.22 -2.61 -13.83
CA GLY A 125 10.97 -2.49 -12.39
C GLY A 125 9.49 -2.32 -12.07
N SER A 126 9.02 -2.88 -10.95
CA SER A 126 7.67 -2.60 -10.48
C SER A 126 7.55 -2.62 -8.96
N HIS A 127 6.44 -2.09 -8.44
CA HIS A 127 6.17 -2.04 -7.00
C HIS A 127 4.67 -2.11 -6.74
N PRO A 128 4.13 -3.24 -6.25
CA PRO A 128 2.78 -3.31 -5.72
C PRO A 128 2.71 -2.56 -4.38
N MET A 129 1.96 -1.44 -4.34
CA MET A 129 1.74 -0.64 -3.13
C MET A 129 0.77 -1.36 -2.18
N ALA A 130 1.12 -2.57 -1.78
CA ALA A 130 0.32 -3.44 -0.93
C ALA A 130 1.20 -4.25 0.02
N GLY A 131 0.68 -4.51 1.20
CA GLY A 131 1.35 -5.29 2.23
C GLY A 131 0.52 -5.38 3.49
N THR A 132 0.91 -6.27 4.37
CA THR A 132 0.32 -6.43 5.70
C THR A 132 1.43 -6.48 6.75
N GLN A 133 1.05 -6.48 8.02
CA GLN A 133 1.99 -6.71 9.13
C GLN A 133 2.47 -8.17 9.24
N TYR A 134 1.88 -9.06 8.47
CA TYR A 134 2.18 -10.49 8.48
C TYR A 134 3.18 -10.83 7.37
N THR A 135 3.90 -11.93 7.54
CA THR A 135 4.94 -12.41 6.62
C THR A 135 4.73 -13.88 6.29
N GLY A 136 5.37 -14.32 5.19
CA GLY A 136 5.37 -15.73 4.77
C GLY A 136 4.17 -16.13 3.90
N PRO A 137 4.25 -17.31 3.26
CA PRO A 137 3.27 -17.78 2.28
C PRO A 137 1.89 -18.11 2.86
N LEU A 138 1.80 -18.44 4.15
CA LEU A 138 0.53 -18.76 4.82
C LEU A 138 -0.41 -17.55 4.91
N THR A 139 0.13 -16.34 4.91
CA THR A 139 -0.64 -15.10 5.01
C THR A 139 -1.02 -14.52 3.65
N ALA A 140 -0.65 -15.19 2.56
CA ALA A 140 -0.92 -14.76 1.21
C ALA A 140 -2.41 -14.78 0.87
N CYS A 141 -2.87 -13.72 0.18
CA CYS A 141 -4.25 -13.53 -0.23
C CYS A 141 -4.32 -13.11 -1.71
N SER A 142 -5.23 -13.72 -2.47
CA SER A 142 -5.43 -13.39 -3.90
C SER A 142 -5.93 -11.97 -4.13
N GLU A 143 -6.64 -11.40 -3.14
CA GLU A 143 -7.20 -10.05 -3.19
C GLU A 143 -6.24 -8.96 -2.65
N LEU A 144 -5.00 -9.30 -2.29
CA LEU A 144 -4.05 -8.36 -1.68
C LEU A 144 -3.85 -7.09 -2.52
N PHE A 145 -3.92 -7.22 -3.84
CA PHE A 145 -3.64 -6.14 -4.79
C PHE A 145 -4.87 -5.50 -5.39
N VAL A 146 -6.07 -6.04 -5.13
CA VAL A 146 -7.33 -5.52 -5.70
C VAL A 146 -7.51 -4.05 -5.28
N ASP A 147 -7.74 -3.19 -6.28
CA ASP A 147 -7.87 -1.74 -6.14
C ASP A 147 -6.65 -1.03 -5.51
N ARG A 148 -5.53 -1.73 -5.33
CA ARG A 148 -4.27 -1.12 -4.89
C ARG A 148 -3.48 -0.57 -6.07
N THR A 149 -2.72 0.47 -5.81
CA THR A 149 -1.79 1.00 -6.81
C THR A 149 -0.65 0.01 -7.01
N TRP A 150 -0.32 -0.26 -8.28
CA TRP A 150 0.89 -0.98 -8.66
C TRP A 150 1.69 -0.09 -9.60
N VAL A 151 2.85 0.35 -9.16
CA VAL A 151 3.73 1.17 -9.98
C VAL A 151 4.52 0.27 -10.93
N VAL A 152 4.53 0.64 -12.20
CA VAL A 152 5.43 0.08 -13.22
C VAL A 152 6.43 1.17 -13.58
N ALA A 153 7.73 0.87 -13.46
CA ALA A 153 8.81 1.81 -13.64
C ALA A 153 9.63 1.48 -14.91
N PRO A 154 9.13 1.85 -16.10
CA PRO A 154 9.83 1.59 -17.35
C PRO A 154 11.08 2.47 -17.49
N ARG A 155 12.05 1.95 -18.22
CA ARG A 155 13.24 2.68 -18.67
C ARG A 155 13.12 3.00 -20.16
N THR A 156 13.92 3.93 -20.61
CA THR A 156 13.90 4.37 -22.03
C THR A 156 14.33 3.29 -23.02
N ASP A 157 15.11 2.30 -22.56
CA ASP A 157 15.60 1.17 -23.35
C ASP A 157 14.72 -0.08 -23.26
N ASN A 158 13.63 -0.05 -22.46
CA ASN A 158 12.68 -1.14 -22.46
C ASN A 158 11.85 -1.18 -23.76
N ARG A 159 11.59 -2.37 -24.25
CA ARG A 159 10.64 -2.55 -25.36
C ARG A 159 9.22 -2.31 -24.84
N TYR A 160 8.40 -1.71 -25.70
CA TYR A 160 7.00 -1.45 -25.35
C TYR A 160 6.27 -2.74 -24.91
N ASP A 161 6.44 -3.84 -25.63
CA ASP A 161 5.79 -5.13 -25.33
C ASP A 161 6.20 -5.67 -23.96
N ASP A 162 7.47 -5.52 -23.56
CA ASP A 162 7.97 -5.97 -22.26
C ASP A 162 7.32 -5.18 -21.12
N VAL A 163 7.17 -3.86 -21.29
CA VAL A 163 6.44 -3.01 -20.34
C VAL A 163 4.98 -3.43 -20.24
N GLN A 164 4.32 -3.73 -21.39
CA GLN A 164 2.92 -4.16 -21.41
C GLN A 164 2.72 -5.51 -20.72
N GLN A 165 3.71 -6.42 -20.75
CA GLN A 165 3.64 -7.68 -19.99
C GLN A 165 3.61 -7.43 -18.48
N VAL A 166 4.39 -6.47 -17.96
CA VAL A 166 4.36 -6.12 -16.53
C VAL A 166 3.07 -5.38 -16.15
N VAL A 167 2.53 -4.55 -17.06
CA VAL A 167 1.20 -3.95 -16.89
C VAL A 167 0.11 -5.02 -16.82
N ALA A 168 0.17 -6.02 -17.71
CA ALA A 168 -0.79 -7.14 -17.74
C ALA A 168 -0.70 -7.97 -16.44
N LEU A 169 0.51 -8.23 -15.94
CA LEU A 169 0.73 -8.89 -14.64
C LEU A 169 0.00 -8.17 -13.51
N ALA A 170 0.22 -6.86 -13.39
CA ALA A 170 -0.39 -6.05 -12.33
C ALA A 170 -1.93 -6.02 -12.43
N ARG A 171 -2.48 -5.90 -13.65
CA ARG A 171 -3.93 -5.93 -13.90
C ARG A 171 -4.54 -7.30 -13.62
N ALA A 172 -3.86 -8.39 -13.99
CA ALA A 172 -4.30 -9.74 -13.66
C ALA A 172 -4.36 -9.99 -12.13
N CYS A 173 -3.58 -9.24 -11.35
CA CYS A 173 -3.68 -9.23 -9.90
C CYS A 173 -4.78 -8.28 -9.36
N GLY A 174 -5.57 -7.62 -10.22
CA GLY A 174 -6.64 -6.68 -9.84
C GLY A 174 -6.14 -5.30 -9.45
N ALA A 175 -4.88 -4.95 -9.71
CA ALA A 175 -4.29 -3.69 -9.31
C ALA A 175 -4.58 -2.53 -10.30
N ARG A 176 -4.57 -1.30 -9.78
CA ARG A 176 -4.57 -0.07 -10.58
C ARG A 176 -3.14 0.28 -10.96
N VAL A 177 -2.83 0.27 -12.24
CA VAL A 177 -1.47 0.52 -12.72
C VAL A 177 -1.21 2.01 -12.84
N VAL A 178 -0.08 2.45 -12.29
CA VAL A 178 0.49 3.79 -12.48
C VAL A 178 1.89 3.63 -13.06
N SER A 179 2.22 4.41 -14.10
CA SER A 179 3.55 4.39 -14.71
C SER A 179 4.31 5.65 -14.35
N MET A 180 5.54 5.50 -13.86
CA MET A 180 6.49 6.58 -13.60
C MET A 180 7.92 6.00 -13.62
N ASP A 181 8.92 6.84 -13.86
CA ASP A 181 10.30 6.37 -13.81
C ASP A 181 10.76 6.04 -12.37
N ALA A 182 11.90 5.36 -12.24
CA ALA A 182 12.41 4.89 -10.96
C ALA A 182 12.70 6.04 -9.96
N HIS A 183 13.17 7.19 -10.45
CA HIS A 183 13.50 8.33 -9.61
C HIS A 183 12.22 9.04 -9.11
N GLU A 184 11.26 9.25 -10.03
CA GLU A 184 9.95 9.82 -9.67
C GLU A 184 9.22 8.91 -8.66
N HIS A 185 9.28 7.58 -8.86
CA HIS A 185 8.75 6.61 -7.91
C HIS A 185 9.37 6.79 -6.52
N ASP A 186 10.70 6.82 -6.41
CA ASP A 186 11.38 6.86 -5.12
C ASP A 186 11.11 8.17 -4.38
N ARG A 187 10.96 9.29 -5.11
CA ARG A 187 10.49 10.56 -4.56
C ARG A 187 9.05 10.45 -4.06
N ALA A 188 8.16 9.92 -4.89
CA ALA A 188 6.75 9.79 -4.53
C ALA A 188 6.55 8.91 -3.28
N VAL A 189 7.23 7.74 -3.18
CA VAL A 189 7.10 6.90 -1.99
C VAL A 189 7.78 7.50 -0.76
N ALA A 190 8.80 8.35 -0.94
CA ALA A 190 9.36 9.13 0.17
C ALA A 190 8.32 10.07 0.77
N GLU A 191 7.53 10.75 -0.08
CA GLU A 191 6.47 11.69 0.33
C GLU A 191 5.27 11.00 0.98
N VAL A 192 4.71 9.96 0.31
CA VAL A 192 3.41 9.40 0.70
C VAL A 192 3.50 8.16 1.59
N SER A 193 4.68 7.59 1.78
CA SER A 193 4.90 6.35 2.56
C SER A 193 5.98 6.51 3.62
N HIS A 194 7.21 6.88 3.22
CA HIS A 194 8.35 6.85 4.13
C HIS A 194 8.28 7.98 5.16
N LEU A 195 7.98 9.21 4.73
CA LEU A 195 7.82 10.35 5.63
C LEU A 195 6.69 10.14 6.65
N PRO A 196 5.45 9.77 6.26
CA PRO A 196 4.39 9.48 7.23
C PRO A 196 4.80 8.43 8.27
N HIS A 197 5.51 7.39 7.84
CA HIS A 197 5.99 6.34 8.75
C HIS A 197 7.02 6.89 9.75
N LEU A 198 7.96 7.72 9.28
CA LEU A 198 8.96 8.37 10.14
C LEU A 198 8.31 9.35 11.13
N MET A 199 7.30 10.11 10.71
CA MET A 199 6.54 10.98 11.60
C MET A 199 5.82 10.18 12.70
N SER A 200 5.23 9.05 12.35
CA SER A 200 4.66 8.10 13.31
C SER A 200 5.71 7.60 14.31
N ILE A 201 6.88 7.18 13.84
CA ILE A 201 7.99 6.73 14.71
C ILE A 201 8.48 7.86 15.62
N LEU A 202 8.66 9.06 15.11
CA LEU A 202 9.11 10.21 15.90
C LEU A 202 8.11 10.57 16.99
N THR A 203 6.81 10.57 16.66
CA THR A 203 5.74 10.79 17.63
C THR A 203 5.74 9.70 18.71
N ALA A 204 5.81 8.41 18.32
CA ALA A 204 5.88 7.30 19.26
C ALA A 204 7.14 7.35 20.14
N ALA A 205 8.29 7.67 19.55
CA ALA A 205 9.56 7.79 20.28
C ALA A 205 9.55 8.91 21.32
N ASN A 206 8.80 9.99 21.07
CA ASN A 206 8.64 11.08 22.04
C ASN A 206 7.90 10.62 23.31
N LEU A 207 6.99 9.64 23.20
CA LEU A 207 6.24 9.08 24.33
C LEU A 207 7.13 8.39 25.38
N ARG A 208 8.37 8.00 25.04
CA ARG A 208 9.35 7.47 26.02
C ARG A 208 9.66 8.42 27.17
N ARG A 209 9.43 9.73 26.97
CA ARG A 209 9.67 10.78 27.95
C ARG A 209 8.42 11.13 28.75
N ALA A 210 7.26 10.58 28.36
CA ALA A 210 5.98 10.86 29.00
C ALA A 210 5.88 10.09 30.33
N ARG A 211 5.35 10.77 31.36
CA ARG A 211 5.05 10.13 32.64
C ARG A 211 3.81 9.22 32.49
N PRO A 212 3.68 8.14 33.30
CA PRO A 212 2.53 7.23 33.24
C PRO A 212 1.17 7.95 33.32
N GLU A 213 1.08 8.99 34.16
CA GLU A 213 -0.15 9.77 34.34
C GLU A 213 -0.54 10.52 33.05
N HIS A 214 0.46 10.97 32.26
CA HIS A 214 0.19 11.60 30.97
C HIS A 214 -0.28 10.60 29.92
N LEU A 215 0.25 9.36 29.96
CA LEU A 215 -0.17 8.31 29.04
C LEU A 215 -1.62 7.86 29.28
N SER A 216 -2.16 8.04 30.50
CA SER A 216 -3.57 7.76 30.78
C SER A 216 -4.53 8.70 30.04
N LEU A 217 -4.04 9.86 29.56
CA LEU A 217 -4.80 10.81 28.74
C LEU A 217 -4.81 10.46 27.25
N ALA A 218 -4.15 9.35 26.85
CA ALA A 218 -4.01 8.96 25.45
C ALA A 218 -5.37 8.57 24.83
N GLY A 219 -5.87 9.44 23.96
CA GLY A 219 -7.10 9.25 23.19
C GLY A 219 -6.86 8.55 21.82
N PRO A 220 -7.89 8.51 20.95
CA PRO A 220 -7.81 7.93 19.61
C PRO A 220 -6.70 8.57 18.76
N GLY A 221 -6.57 9.87 18.74
CA GLY A 221 -5.62 10.59 17.88
C GLY A 221 -4.18 10.11 18.02
N ILE A 222 -3.67 9.93 19.26
CA ILE A 222 -2.31 9.42 19.45
C ILE A 222 -2.17 7.95 19.00
N ARG A 223 -3.23 7.14 19.15
CA ARG A 223 -3.24 5.74 18.72
C ARG A 223 -3.16 5.64 17.20
N ASP A 224 -3.92 6.46 16.48
CA ASP A 224 -3.95 6.51 15.03
C ASP A 224 -2.58 6.93 14.48
N VAL A 225 -2.02 8.02 14.99
CA VAL A 225 -0.71 8.52 14.55
C VAL A 225 0.40 7.50 14.83
N THR A 226 0.37 6.79 15.96
CA THR A 226 1.44 5.85 16.35
C THR A 226 1.21 4.42 15.87
N ARG A 227 0.08 4.12 15.24
CA ARG A 227 -0.28 2.76 14.82
C ARG A 227 0.75 2.12 13.91
N ILE A 228 1.22 2.84 12.90
CA ILE A 228 2.16 2.32 11.91
C ILE A 228 3.61 2.23 12.43
N ALA A 229 3.94 2.93 13.53
CA ALA A 229 5.26 2.83 14.17
C ALA A 229 5.57 1.42 14.73
N ARG A 230 4.57 0.53 14.83
CA ARG A 230 4.72 -0.86 15.30
C ARG A 230 5.26 -1.82 14.23
N SER A 231 5.54 -1.34 13.03
CA SER A 231 6.05 -2.14 11.91
C SER A 231 7.44 -2.71 12.19
N GLN A 232 7.82 -3.75 11.44
CA GLN A 232 9.11 -4.43 11.61
C GLN A 232 10.29 -3.50 11.31
N THR A 233 11.14 -3.27 12.28
CA THR A 233 12.28 -2.35 12.18
C THR A 233 13.31 -2.77 11.13
N THR A 234 13.55 -4.08 10.95
CA THR A 234 14.53 -4.59 9.97
C THR A 234 14.13 -4.23 8.54
N MET A 235 12.85 -4.43 8.19
CA MET A 235 12.31 -4.09 6.88
C MET A 235 12.41 -2.57 6.63
N TRP A 236 11.97 -1.76 7.58
CA TRP A 236 12.01 -0.31 7.43
C TRP A 236 13.44 0.25 7.37
N ARG A 237 14.39 -0.33 8.10
CA ARG A 237 15.80 0.03 7.96
C ARG A 237 16.29 -0.17 6.53
N GLN A 238 15.93 -1.28 5.88
CA GLN A 238 16.31 -1.55 4.49
C GLN A 238 15.67 -0.53 3.53
N ILE A 239 14.37 -0.29 3.65
CA ILE A 239 13.63 0.67 2.82
C ILE A 239 14.26 2.07 2.92
N LEU A 240 14.44 2.57 4.15
CA LEU A 240 14.97 3.92 4.38
C LEU A 240 16.42 4.06 3.93
N SER A 241 17.24 3.02 4.11
CA SER A 241 18.63 3.02 3.63
C SER A 241 18.71 3.03 2.10
N SER A 242 17.82 2.30 1.43
CA SER A 242 17.79 2.24 -0.04
C SER A 242 17.23 3.52 -0.69
N ASN A 243 16.44 4.32 0.04
CA ASN A 243 15.87 5.59 -0.44
C ASN A 243 16.37 6.79 0.38
N CYS A 244 17.60 6.72 0.89
CA CYS A 244 18.10 7.68 1.87
C CYS A 244 18.20 9.13 1.35
N VAL A 245 18.40 9.34 0.06
CA VAL A 245 18.52 10.68 -0.55
C VAL A 245 17.16 11.38 -0.49
N GLU A 246 16.12 10.74 -1.02
CA GLU A 246 14.77 11.31 -1.05
C GLU A 246 14.18 11.45 0.36
N VAL A 247 14.39 10.44 1.22
CA VAL A 247 13.98 10.51 2.63
C VAL A 247 14.66 11.68 3.37
N ARG A 248 15.95 11.92 3.14
CA ARG A 248 16.66 13.06 3.72
C ARG A 248 16.04 14.37 3.28
N SER A 249 15.80 14.53 1.97
CA SER A 249 15.17 15.74 1.42
C SER A 249 13.81 16.03 2.09
N GLN A 250 12.98 15.01 2.27
CA GLN A 250 11.69 15.15 2.95
C GLN A 250 11.83 15.53 4.43
N LEU A 251 12.80 14.95 5.13
CA LEU A 251 13.05 15.28 6.55
C LEU A 251 13.62 16.70 6.72
N GLU A 252 14.43 17.17 5.78
CA GLU A 252 14.94 18.53 5.77
C GLU A 252 13.81 19.55 5.58
N ALA A 253 12.89 19.29 4.65
CA ALA A 253 11.69 20.10 4.46
C ALA A 253 10.82 20.16 5.73
N ILE A 254 10.56 19.00 6.36
CA ILE A 254 9.80 18.97 7.64
C ILE A 254 10.53 19.71 8.77
N ARG A 255 11.84 19.66 8.82
CA ARG A 255 12.61 20.44 9.82
C ARG A 255 12.38 21.95 9.63
N ASP A 256 12.42 22.41 8.37
CA ASP A 256 12.18 23.82 8.06
C ASP A 256 10.73 24.23 8.38
N ASP A 257 9.74 23.36 8.11
CA ASP A 257 8.34 23.55 8.53
C ASP A 257 8.19 23.60 10.05
N LEU A 258 8.95 22.77 10.82
CA LEU A 258 8.93 22.79 12.27
C LEU A 258 9.53 24.09 12.84
N ASP A 259 10.61 24.59 12.24
CA ASP A 259 11.21 25.86 12.61
C ASP A 259 10.25 27.05 12.35
N ASP A 260 9.53 27.00 11.22
CA ASP A 260 8.49 27.97 10.90
C ASP A 260 7.33 27.91 11.90
N LEU A 261 6.80 26.70 12.18
CA LEU A 261 5.76 26.52 13.20
C LEU A 261 6.16 27.06 14.57
N LEU A 262 7.38 26.76 15.02
CA LEU A 262 7.91 27.29 16.30
C LEU A 262 7.91 28.82 16.34
N SER A 263 8.22 29.47 15.20
CA SER A 263 8.20 30.93 15.08
C SER A 263 6.79 31.55 15.17
N ARG A 264 5.76 30.78 14.85
CA ARG A 264 4.36 31.22 14.75
C ARG A 264 3.53 30.98 16.01
N LEU A 265 4.00 30.16 16.97
CA LEU A 265 3.21 29.71 18.14
C LEU A 265 2.59 30.85 18.97
N ASN A 266 3.19 32.02 18.97
CA ASN A 266 2.72 33.19 19.75
C ASN A 266 1.93 34.21 18.90
N ASP A 267 1.66 33.91 17.62
CA ASP A 267 0.93 34.77 16.68
C ASP A 267 -0.26 34.01 16.13
N SER A 268 -1.46 34.33 16.59
CA SER A 268 -2.67 33.59 16.28
C SER A 268 -3.00 33.58 14.77
N GLU A 269 -2.80 34.70 14.06
CA GLU A 269 -3.11 34.78 12.62
C GLU A 269 -2.13 33.93 11.81
N ARG A 270 -0.85 34.04 12.06
CA ARG A 270 0.18 33.26 11.39
C ARG A 270 0.10 31.77 11.73
N LEU A 271 -0.33 31.43 12.95
CA LEU A 271 -0.58 30.04 13.33
C LEU A 271 -1.78 29.46 12.57
N GLU A 272 -2.87 30.23 12.43
CA GLU A 272 -4.05 29.82 11.66
C GLU A 272 -3.72 29.58 10.18
N GLU A 273 -2.90 30.46 9.58
CA GLU A 273 -2.38 30.28 8.23
C GLU A 273 -1.64 28.93 8.09
N PHE A 274 -0.72 28.63 9.01
CA PHE A 274 0.02 27.36 8.99
C PHE A 274 -0.90 26.14 9.10
N LEU A 275 -1.86 26.17 10.03
CA LEU A 275 -2.83 25.08 10.21
C LEU A 275 -3.71 24.87 8.98
N SER A 276 -4.08 25.96 8.29
CA SER A 276 -4.88 25.89 7.06
C SER A 276 -4.15 25.22 5.89
N VAL A 277 -2.82 25.37 5.82
CA VAL A 277 -1.97 24.67 4.84
C VAL A 277 -2.05 23.15 5.08
N GLY A 278 -1.97 22.71 6.34
CA GLY A 278 -2.13 21.30 6.70
C GLY A 278 -3.49 20.71 6.29
N GLN A 279 -4.57 21.47 6.55
CA GLN A 279 -5.91 21.07 6.12
C GLN A 279 -6.02 20.96 4.59
N ALA A 280 -5.44 21.90 3.85
CA ALA A 280 -5.42 21.87 2.39
C ALA A 280 -4.63 20.66 1.86
N GLY A 281 -3.53 20.30 2.52
CA GLY A 281 -2.75 19.10 2.21
C GLY A 281 -3.57 17.82 2.41
N ALA A 282 -4.26 17.70 3.54
CA ALA A 282 -5.09 16.53 3.85
C ALA A 282 -6.21 16.32 2.80
N ARG A 283 -6.83 17.40 2.29
CA ARG A 283 -7.86 17.32 1.23
C ARG A 283 -7.34 16.80 -0.11
N LYS A 284 -6.03 16.82 -0.36
CA LYS A 284 -5.44 16.27 -1.59
C LYS A 284 -5.34 14.74 -1.57
N VAL A 285 -5.36 14.13 -0.40
CA VAL A 285 -5.30 12.67 -0.27
C VAL A 285 -6.68 12.11 -0.62
N ALA A 286 -6.75 11.33 -1.69
CA ALA A 286 -8.00 10.69 -2.11
C ALA A 286 -8.52 9.74 -1.01
N GLY A 287 -9.83 9.67 -0.83
CA GLY A 287 -10.47 8.71 0.08
C GLY A 287 -10.15 7.26 -0.28
N LYS A 288 -10.55 6.32 0.59
CA LYS A 288 -10.22 4.88 0.53
C LYS A 288 -10.46 4.19 -0.83
N HIS A 289 -11.29 4.76 -1.69
CA HIS A 289 -11.61 4.21 -3.02
C HIS A 289 -11.05 5.01 -4.20
N GLY A 290 -10.08 5.91 -3.95
CA GLY A 290 -9.39 6.67 -5.02
C GLY A 290 -10.25 7.76 -5.69
N HIS A 291 -11.43 8.05 -5.15
CA HIS A 291 -12.24 9.20 -5.54
C HIS A 291 -11.77 10.45 -4.79
N GLN A 292 -11.87 11.63 -5.43
CA GLN A 292 -11.71 12.89 -4.70
C GLN A 292 -12.63 12.85 -3.48
N MET A 293 -12.12 13.28 -2.30
CA MET A 293 -12.96 13.37 -1.11
C MET A 293 -14.19 14.23 -1.46
N VAL A 294 -15.33 13.58 -1.54
CA VAL A 294 -16.62 14.26 -1.58
C VAL A 294 -16.77 14.89 -0.19
N GLU A 295 -17.22 16.11 -0.12
CA GLU A 295 -17.55 16.75 1.13
C GLU A 295 -18.57 15.86 1.85
N THR A 296 -18.24 15.36 3.04
CA THR A 296 -19.08 14.47 3.81
C THR A 296 -19.50 15.12 5.12
N THR A 297 -20.61 14.70 5.65
CA THR A 297 -21.08 15.05 6.99
C THR A 297 -21.21 13.78 7.82
N ALA A 298 -20.57 13.79 8.98
CA ALA A 298 -20.61 12.66 9.91
C ALA A 298 -21.92 12.66 10.71
N VAL A 299 -22.62 11.53 10.69
CA VAL A 299 -23.77 11.25 11.58
C VAL A 299 -23.30 10.25 12.62
N VAL A 300 -23.18 10.66 13.89
CA VAL A 300 -22.64 9.83 14.96
C VAL A 300 -23.76 9.16 15.74
N VAL A 301 -23.81 7.83 15.70
CA VAL A 301 -24.81 7.01 16.35
C VAL A 301 -24.21 6.24 17.52
N GLU A 302 -24.85 6.29 18.68
CA GLU A 302 -24.47 5.52 19.86
C GLU A 302 -24.95 4.07 19.75
N ILE A 303 -24.04 3.13 19.95
CA ILE A 303 -24.30 1.69 19.87
C ILE A 303 -24.15 1.08 21.26
N PRO A 304 -25.19 0.46 21.82
CA PRO A 304 -25.09 -0.28 23.08
C PRO A 304 -24.15 -1.51 22.87
N ASP A 305 -23.36 -1.81 23.88
CA ASP A 305 -22.49 -3.02 23.86
C ASP A 305 -23.31 -4.29 24.13
N THR A 306 -24.20 -4.59 23.20
CA THR A 306 -25.05 -5.78 23.24
C THR A 306 -24.90 -6.59 21.96
N PRO A 307 -24.91 -7.95 22.04
CA PRO A 307 -24.82 -8.79 20.86
C PRO A 307 -25.88 -8.44 19.81
N GLY A 308 -25.46 -8.24 18.56
CA GLY A 308 -26.33 -7.93 17.43
C GLY A 308 -26.69 -6.45 17.25
N ALA A 309 -26.33 -5.55 18.17
CA ALA A 309 -26.64 -4.12 18.04
C ALA A 309 -26.02 -3.50 16.75
N LEU A 310 -24.77 -3.83 16.44
CA LEU A 310 -24.09 -3.33 15.23
C LEU A 310 -24.78 -3.85 13.94
N ALA A 311 -25.14 -5.13 13.89
CA ALA A 311 -25.85 -5.71 12.75
C ALA A 311 -27.22 -5.04 12.53
N ARG A 312 -27.96 -4.76 13.62
CA ARG A 312 -29.23 -4.03 13.56
C ARG A 312 -29.03 -2.61 13.03
N LEU A 313 -27.98 -1.90 13.50
CA LEU A 313 -27.67 -0.55 13.04
C LEU A 313 -27.38 -0.53 11.53
N PHE A 314 -26.59 -1.48 11.02
CA PHE A 314 -26.33 -1.56 9.58
C PHE A 314 -27.60 -1.84 8.76
N ALA A 315 -28.48 -2.70 9.24
CA ALA A 315 -29.76 -2.95 8.57
C ALA A 315 -30.65 -1.68 8.54
N ASP A 316 -30.67 -0.90 9.61
CA ASP A 316 -31.45 0.35 9.68
C ASP A 316 -30.83 1.45 8.79
N VAL A 317 -29.51 1.49 8.66
CA VAL A 317 -28.79 2.40 7.71
C VAL A 317 -29.10 2.00 6.26
N GLU A 318 -29.05 0.70 5.94
CA GLU A 318 -29.41 0.19 4.61
C GLU A 318 -30.85 0.53 4.25
N ALA A 319 -31.81 0.34 5.23
CA ALA A 319 -33.20 0.66 5.05
C ALA A 319 -33.48 2.16 4.80
N ALA A 320 -32.59 3.06 5.26
CA ALA A 320 -32.66 4.48 4.95
C ALA A 320 -32.37 4.80 3.48
N GLY A 321 -31.77 3.86 2.71
CA GLY A 321 -31.50 4.01 1.29
C GLY A 321 -30.45 5.09 0.98
N ILE A 322 -29.54 5.35 1.92
CA ILE A 322 -28.52 6.40 1.83
C ILE A 322 -27.16 5.75 1.57
N ASN A 323 -26.44 6.24 0.57
CA ASN A 323 -25.06 5.82 0.32
C ASN A 323 -24.15 6.29 1.46
N VAL A 324 -23.36 5.36 1.99
CA VAL A 324 -22.39 5.61 3.05
C VAL A 324 -21.00 5.73 2.40
N GLU A 325 -20.34 6.85 2.64
CA GLU A 325 -19.04 7.15 2.03
C GLU A 325 -17.88 6.57 2.89
N ASP A 326 -17.98 6.68 4.21
CA ASP A 326 -17.03 6.05 5.15
C ASP A 326 -17.71 5.72 6.48
N LEU A 327 -17.05 4.83 7.24
CA LEU A 327 -17.50 4.39 8.56
C LEU A 327 -16.32 4.35 9.52
N SER A 328 -16.52 4.89 10.72
CA SER A 328 -15.55 4.72 11.81
C SER A 328 -16.25 4.34 13.10
N VAL A 329 -15.63 3.42 13.86
CA VAL A 329 -16.15 2.95 15.14
C VAL A 329 -15.22 3.41 16.25
N GLU A 330 -15.75 4.14 17.21
CA GLU A 330 -15.06 4.50 18.44
C GLU A 330 -15.65 3.71 19.62
N HIS A 331 -14.80 3.02 20.36
CA HIS A 331 -15.17 2.34 21.60
C HIS A 331 -14.89 3.26 22.79
N ASN A 332 -15.89 3.43 23.65
CA ASN A 332 -15.72 4.07 24.94
C ASN A 332 -15.74 3.02 26.07
N PRO A 333 -14.56 2.54 26.55
CA PRO A 333 -14.48 1.50 27.57
C PRO A 333 -15.16 1.85 28.89
N ALA A 334 -15.37 3.16 29.16
CA ALA A 334 -15.98 3.63 30.41
C ALA A 334 -17.51 3.61 30.42
N ARG A 335 -18.16 3.39 29.26
CA ARG A 335 -19.63 3.52 29.13
C ARG A 335 -20.33 2.28 28.60
N GLU A 336 -19.62 1.17 28.35
CA GLU A 336 -20.18 -0.02 27.68
C GLU A 336 -20.97 0.34 26.41
N ALA A 337 -20.49 1.35 25.68
CA ALA A 337 -21.11 1.86 24.46
C ALA A 337 -20.05 2.17 23.41
N GLY A 338 -20.34 1.87 22.16
CA GLY A 338 -19.60 2.31 20.99
C GLY A 338 -20.28 3.50 20.31
N PHE A 339 -19.52 4.22 19.49
CA PHE A 339 -20.05 5.24 18.60
C PHE A 339 -19.68 4.87 17.17
N LEU A 340 -20.66 4.79 16.29
CA LEU A 340 -20.44 4.68 14.85
C LEU A 340 -20.59 6.05 14.23
N SER A 341 -19.53 6.56 13.63
CA SER A 341 -19.59 7.71 12.74
C SER A 341 -19.86 7.21 11.32
N ILE A 342 -20.91 7.71 10.73
CA ILE A 342 -21.39 7.36 9.39
C ILE A 342 -21.23 8.61 8.54
N ASP A 343 -20.25 8.60 7.63
CA ASP A 343 -20.01 9.71 6.71
C ASP A 343 -20.89 9.57 5.48
N VAL A 344 -21.70 10.58 5.23
CA VAL A 344 -22.64 10.64 4.10
C VAL A 344 -22.55 11.98 3.38
N ALA A 345 -23.08 12.07 2.16
CA ALA A 345 -23.19 13.34 1.46
C ALA A 345 -23.93 14.37 2.33
N PRO A 346 -23.48 15.65 2.41
CA PRO A 346 -24.08 16.67 3.30
C PRO A 346 -25.60 16.81 3.12
N SER A 347 -26.08 16.69 1.89
CA SER A 347 -27.51 16.74 1.56
C SER A 347 -28.33 15.55 2.11
N ARG A 348 -27.70 14.49 2.60
CA ARG A 348 -28.32 13.28 3.14
C ARG A 348 -28.20 13.15 4.66
N ALA A 349 -27.36 13.98 5.30
CA ALA A 349 -27.09 13.87 6.74
C ALA A 349 -28.35 14.05 7.61
N GLU A 350 -29.19 15.03 7.30
CA GLU A 350 -30.44 15.25 8.03
C GLU A 350 -31.43 14.07 7.87
N GLN A 351 -31.53 13.53 6.64
CA GLN A 351 -32.39 12.37 6.35
C GLN A 351 -31.90 11.14 7.14
N LEU A 352 -30.58 10.86 7.17
CA LEU A 352 -30.04 9.75 7.95
C LEU A 352 -30.28 9.95 9.44
N THR A 353 -30.00 11.14 9.96
CA THR A 353 -30.23 11.49 11.36
C THR A 353 -31.69 11.24 11.79
N ALA A 354 -32.65 11.69 10.97
CA ALA A 354 -34.07 11.48 11.23
C ALA A 354 -34.42 9.98 11.18
N SER A 355 -33.91 9.24 10.20
CA SER A 355 -34.15 7.80 10.09
C SER A 355 -33.63 7.04 11.32
N MET A 356 -32.39 7.32 11.73
CA MET A 356 -31.77 6.65 12.90
C MET A 356 -32.58 6.94 14.19
N ARG A 357 -32.99 8.18 14.39
CA ARG A 357 -33.84 8.54 15.54
C ARG A 357 -35.19 7.81 15.52
N ASN A 358 -35.81 7.68 14.36
CA ASN A 358 -37.06 6.96 14.19
C ASN A 358 -36.97 5.47 14.50
N HIS A 359 -35.79 4.85 14.26
CA HIS A 359 -35.48 3.47 14.63
C HIS A 359 -35.00 3.32 16.08
N GLY A 360 -35.04 4.40 16.87
CA GLY A 360 -34.73 4.38 18.30
C GLY A 360 -33.25 4.49 18.63
N TRP A 361 -32.42 4.94 17.67
CA TRP A 361 -30.99 5.16 17.91
C TRP A 361 -30.74 6.56 18.52
N SER A 362 -29.79 6.62 19.44
CA SER A 362 -29.25 7.87 19.97
C SER A 362 -28.29 8.46 18.97
N VAL A 363 -28.61 9.63 18.40
CA VAL A 363 -27.77 10.34 17.44
C VAL A 363 -27.21 11.61 18.05
N ARG A 364 -25.90 11.74 18.10
CA ARG A 364 -25.23 12.97 18.55
C ARG A 364 -25.38 14.06 17.49
N SER A 365 -25.71 15.23 17.93
CA SER A 365 -25.73 16.46 17.13
C SER A 365 -24.38 17.15 17.16
#